data_5668b4c4d061425246ee471100fa26a1
#
_entry.id   5668b4c4d061425246ee471100fa26a1
#
_cell.length_a   1.000
_cell.length_b   1.000
_cell.length_c   1.000
_cell.angle_alpha   90.00
_cell.angle_beta   90.00
_cell.angle_gamma   90.00
#
_symmetry.space_group_name_H-M   'P 1'
#
loop_
_entity.id
_entity.type
_entity.pdbx_description
1 polymer ?
#
loop_
_entity_poly.entity_id
_entity_poly.type
_entity_poly.pdbx_seq_one_letter_code
_entity_poly.pdbx_strand_id
1 'polypeptide(L)'
;MAQDHALSGLSNNSRLSFPLTLTDERVIATVGEAAVFFAGLPLEQRDKGHWTIAIRMLNNALKEPTYLKTATMSLQTALILDGILASPHPLDTH
;
A
#
# COMPACT_ATOMS: atom_id res chain seq x y z
N MET A 1 -24.06 12.45 -8.06
CA MET A 1 -23.59 12.13 -8.05
C MET A 1 -23.21 11.42 -7.87
N ALA A 2 -23.09 11.05 -7.73
CA ALA A 2 -22.54 10.40 -7.58
C ALA A 2 -22.04 9.73 -7.45
N GLN A 3 -21.92 9.64 -7.36
CA GLN A 3 -21.33 9.10 -7.20
C GLN A 3 -21.00 8.29 -7.25
N ASP A 4 -21.10 8.12 -7.35
CA ASP A 4 -20.67 7.39 -7.35
C ASP A 4 -20.31 6.69 -7.52
N HIS A 5 -20.20 6.71 -7.78
CA HIS A 5 -19.77 6.14 -7.99
C HIS A 5 -19.26 5.36 -7.82
N ALA A 6 -19.00 5.66 -7.79
CA ALA A 6 -18.55 4.95 -7.61
C ALA A 6 -18.45 4.02 -7.29
N LEU A 7 -18.49 3.87 -7.33
CA LEU A 7 -18.66 2.85 -7.16
C LEU A 7 -17.83 1.86 -7.51
N SER A 8 -17.18 1.78 -8.35
CA SER A 8 -16.52 0.60 -8.80
C SER A 8 -15.07 0.57 -8.46
N GLY A 9 -14.50 1.43 -7.81
CA GLY A 9 -13.08 1.37 -7.49
C GLY A 9 -12.78 2.01 -6.17
N LEU A 10 -11.51 1.99 -5.79
CA LEU A 10 -11.07 2.65 -4.58
C LEU A 10 -10.73 4.10 -4.87
N SER A 11 -10.80 4.92 -3.86
CA SER A 11 -10.39 6.32 -3.97
C SER A 11 -9.15 6.52 -3.13
N ASN A 12 -8.55 7.70 -3.23
CA ASN A 12 -7.38 8.02 -2.42
C ASN A 12 -7.69 7.98 -0.93
N ASN A 13 -8.95 8.15 -0.56
CA ASN A 13 -9.35 8.10 0.85
C ASN A 13 -9.64 6.70 1.33
N SER A 14 -9.65 5.72 0.45
CA SER A 14 -9.90 4.35 0.87
C SER A 14 -8.78 3.86 1.76
N ARG A 15 -9.13 3.18 2.83
CA ARG A 15 -8.13 2.71 3.77
C ARG A 15 -7.52 1.42 3.27
N LEU A 16 -6.23 1.25 3.56
CA LEU A 16 -5.58 -0.04 3.37
C LEU A 16 -6.19 -1.04 4.34
N SER A 17 -5.94 -2.32 4.11
CA SER A 17 -6.48 -3.36 4.99
C SER A 17 -6.01 -3.18 6.43
N PHE A 18 -4.81 -2.62 6.61
CA PHE A 18 -4.30 -2.24 7.93
C PHE A 18 -3.25 -1.15 7.73
N PRO A 19 -3.03 -0.31 8.74
CA PRO A 19 -2.04 0.75 8.60
C PRO A 19 -0.63 0.20 8.70
N LEU A 20 0.30 0.90 8.06
CA LEU A 20 1.72 0.51 8.06
C LEU A 20 2.52 1.66 8.66
N THR A 21 3.17 1.40 9.78
CA THR A 21 3.97 2.41 10.47
C THR A 21 5.43 2.25 10.05
N LEU A 22 6.03 3.35 9.64
CA LEU A 22 7.41 3.36 9.18
C LEU A 22 8.37 3.65 10.33
N THR A 23 9.64 3.37 10.11
CA THR A 23 10.65 3.60 11.15
C THR A 23 10.82 5.07 11.49
N ASP A 24 10.39 5.98 10.61
CA ASP A 24 10.45 7.42 10.91
C ASP A 24 9.10 7.90 11.46
N GLU A 25 8.26 6.97 11.91
CA GLU A 25 6.98 7.26 12.56
C GLU A 25 5.88 7.73 11.63
N ARG A 26 6.13 7.83 10.34
CA ARG A 26 5.05 8.08 9.39
C ARG A 26 4.15 6.85 9.30
N VAL A 27 2.89 7.07 8.98
CA VAL A 27 1.94 5.99 8.85
C VAL A 27 1.32 6.04 7.45
N ILE A 28 1.31 4.91 6.78
CA ILE A 28 0.61 4.76 5.50
C ILE A 28 -0.67 4.01 5.80
N ALA A 29 -1.78 4.71 5.76
CA ALA A 29 -3.07 4.12 6.14
C ALA A 29 -4.10 4.15 5.01
N THR A 30 -3.85 4.91 3.95
CA THR A 30 -4.81 5.02 2.85
C THR A 30 -4.12 4.78 1.53
N VAL A 31 -4.94 4.52 0.51
CA VAL A 31 -4.45 4.33 -0.85
C VAL A 31 -3.68 5.56 -1.32
N GLY A 32 -4.21 6.76 -1.03
CA GLY A 32 -3.53 7.98 -1.43
C GLY A 32 -2.18 8.14 -0.78
N GLU A 33 -2.09 7.80 0.51
CA GLU A 33 -0.80 7.87 1.19
C GLU A 33 0.20 6.89 0.62
N ALA A 34 -0.26 5.70 0.24
CA ALA A 34 0.61 4.73 -0.41
C ALA A 34 1.10 5.26 -1.75
N ALA A 35 0.21 5.88 -2.53
CA ALA A 35 0.59 6.43 -3.82
C ALA A 35 1.63 7.54 -3.68
N VAL A 36 1.46 8.40 -2.68
CA VAL A 36 2.44 9.45 -2.42
C VAL A 36 3.78 8.84 -2.03
N PHE A 37 3.75 7.79 -1.22
CA PHE A 37 4.97 7.12 -0.83
C PHE A 37 5.71 6.55 -2.03
N PHE A 38 4.98 5.87 -2.93
CA PHE A 38 5.60 5.33 -4.14
C PHE A 38 6.20 6.44 -5.00
N ALA A 39 5.50 7.56 -5.12
CA ALA A 39 5.97 8.67 -5.95
C ALA A 39 7.26 9.27 -5.40
N GLY A 40 7.47 9.16 -4.10
CA GLY A 40 8.68 9.67 -3.48
C GLY A 40 9.87 8.73 -3.51
N LEU A 41 9.69 7.50 -3.99
CA LEU A 41 10.79 6.54 -4.06
C LEU A 41 11.73 6.90 -5.20
N PRO A 42 13.05 6.82 -4.97
CA PRO A 42 14.01 6.97 -6.07
C PRO A 42 13.78 5.90 -7.13
N LEU A 43 14.14 6.20 -8.36
CA LEU A 43 13.94 5.24 -9.44
C LEU A 43 14.62 3.91 -9.18
N GLU A 44 15.82 3.93 -8.65
CA GLU A 44 16.54 2.70 -8.35
C GLU A 44 15.77 1.85 -7.37
N GLN A 45 15.11 2.49 -6.43
CA GLN A 45 14.33 1.77 -5.44
C GLN A 45 13.08 1.18 -6.07
N ARG A 46 12.39 1.97 -6.89
CA ARG A 46 11.16 1.51 -7.53
C ARG A 46 11.39 0.35 -8.48
N ASP A 47 12.61 0.25 -9.03
CA ASP A 47 12.91 -0.82 -9.97
C ASP A 47 13.14 -2.16 -9.29
N LYS A 48 13.27 -2.18 -7.97
CA LYS A 48 13.43 -3.45 -7.26
C LYS A 48 12.14 -4.25 -7.36
N GLY A 49 12.29 -5.56 -7.49
CA GLY A 49 11.14 -6.43 -7.72
C GLY A 49 10.01 -6.27 -6.72
N HIS A 50 10.35 -6.16 -5.44
CA HIS A 50 9.31 -6.06 -4.42
C HIS A 50 8.52 -4.75 -4.52
N TRP A 51 9.16 -3.65 -4.95
CA TRP A 51 8.44 -2.40 -5.15
C TRP A 51 7.60 -2.45 -6.41
N THR A 52 8.12 -3.07 -7.47
CA THR A 52 7.35 -3.25 -8.69
C THR A 52 6.07 -4.03 -8.42
N ILE A 53 6.19 -5.09 -7.62
CA ILE A 53 5.02 -5.90 -7.28
C ILE A 53 4.04 -5.10 -6.43
N ALA A 54 4.53 -4.37 -5.43
CA ALA A 54 3.64 -3.60 -4.56
C ALA A 54 2.86 -2.55 -5.35
N ILE A 55 3.53 -1.86 -6.26
CA ILE A 55 2.87 -0.84 -7.07
C ILE A 55 1.83 -1.49 -7.99
N ARG A 56 2.19 -2.61 -8.61
CA ARG A 56 1.26 -3.31 -9.49
C ARG A 56 0.03 -3.79 -8.73
N MET A 57 0.24 -4.33 -7.53
CA MET A 57 -0.88 -4.83 -6.76
C MET A 57 -1.80 -3.70 -6.32
N LEU A 58 -1.24 -2.53 -5.97
CA LEU A 58 -2.09 -1.41 -5.63
C LEU A 58 -2.88 -0.93 -6.83
N ASN A 59 -2.26 -0.90 -8.02
CA ASN A 59 -2.98 -0.53 -9.22
C ASN A 59 -4.11 -1.51 -9.52
N ASN A 60 -3.88 -2.80 -9.29
CA ASN A 60 -4.93 -3.78 -9.46
C ASN A 60 -6.06 -3.55 -8.47
N ALA A 61 -5.73 -3.21 -7.23
CA ALA A 61 -6.74 -2.98 -6.20
C ALA A 61 -7.61 -1.77 -6.54
N LEU A 62 -7.04 -0.77 -7.22
CA LEU A 62 -7.82 0.40 -7.61
C LEU A 62 -8.95 0.02 -8.55
N LYS A 63 -8.75 -1.01 -9.35
CA LYS A 63 -9.77 -1.47 -10.27
C LYS A 63 -10.63 -2.57 -9.66
N GLU A 64 -10.03 -3.36 -8.80
CA GLU A 64 -10.72 -4.51 -8.22
C GLU A 64 -10.45 -4.52 -6.73
N PRO A 65 -11.33 -3.94 -5.93
CA PRO A 65 -11.06 -3.78 -4.49
C PRO A 65 -10.80 -5.07 -3.72
N THR A 66 -11.19 -6.22 -4.28
CA THR A 66 -10.89 -7.48 -3.61
C THR A 66 -9.40 -7.73 -3.50
N TYR A 67 -8.58 -7.03 -4.29
CA TYR A 67 -7.13 -7.17 -4.20
C TYR A 67 -6.50 -6.26 -3.14
N LEU A 68 -7.31 -5.49 -2.39
CA LEU A 68 -6.75 -4.52 -1.48
C LEU A 68 -5.89 -5.17 -0.39
N LYS A 69 -6.33 -6.30 0.15
CA LYS A 69 -5.54 -6.98 1.17
C LYS A 69 -4.21 -7.45 0.59
N THR A 70 -4.23 -8.01 -0.61
CA THR A 70 -3.01 -8.45 -1.27
C THR A 70 -2.08 -7.27 -1.52
N ALA A 71 -2.64 -6.14 -1.94
CA ALA A 71 -1.84 -4.94 -2.18
C ALA A 71 -1.21 -4.45 -0.88
N THR A 72 -1.99 -4.43 0.21
CA THR A 72 -1.46 -4.01 1.51
C THR A 72 -0.34 -4.92 1.97
N MET A 73 -0.53 -6.24 1.81
CA MET A 73 0.48 -7.21 2.20
C MET A 73 1.74 -7.06 1.35
N SER A 74 1.59 -6.80 0.06
CA SER A 74 2.75 -6.60 -0.82
C SER A 74 3.52 -5.36 -0.43
N LEU A 75 2.82 -4.29 -0.06
CA LEU A 75 3.48 -3.08 0.40
C LEU A 75 4.21 -3.34 1.72
N GLN A 76 3.56 -4.05 2.63
CA GLN A 76 4.21 -4.40 3.90
C GLN A 76 5.49 -5.19 3.65
N THR A 77 5.43 -6.17 2.75
CA THR A 77 6.60 -6.98 2.44
C THR A 77 7.73 -6.12 1.90
N ALA A 78 7.40 -5.20 0.99
CA ALA A 78 8.43 -4.33 0.41
C ALA A 78 9.07 -3.46 1.49
N LEU A 79 8.26 -2.94 2.40
CA LEU A 79 8.79 -2.13 3.49
C LEU A 79 9.69 -2.94 4.42
N ILE A 80 9.32 -4.19 4.68
CA ILE A 80 10.13 -5.08 5.49
C ILE A 80 11.47 -5.33 4.82
N LEU A 81 11.44 -5.64 3.53
CA LEU A 81 12.66 -5.98 2.81
C LEU A 81 13.63 -4.81 2.74
N ASP A 82 13.12 -3.59 2.75
CA ASP A 82 13.97 -2.41 2.76
C ASP A 82 14.29 -1.94 4.16
N GLY A 83 13.77 -2.61 5.19
CA GLY A 83 14.09 -2.27 6.56
C GLY A 83 13.49 -0.99 7.07
N ILE A 84 12.38 -0.55 6.46
CA ILE A 84 11.77 0.73 6.85
C ILE A 84 10.39 0.57 7.47
N LEU A 85 9.94 -0.64 7.71
CA LEU A 85 8.71 -0.86 8.45
C LEU A 85 9.04 -0.99 9.93
N ALA A 86 8.37 -0.18 10.76
CA ALA A 86 8.67 -0.16 12.20
C ALA A 86 8.31 -1.49 12.84
N SER A 87 7.13 -2.01 12.53
CA SER A 87 6.77 -3.33 13.03
C SER A 87 5.74 -3.91 12.09
N PRO A 88 5.86 -5.19 11.76
CA PRO A 88 4.89 -5.82 10.87
C PRO A 88 3.54 -5.92 11.54
N HIS A 89 2.51 -5.96 10.70
CA HIS A 89 1.17 -6.22 11.20
C HIS A 89 1.15 -7.61 11.85
N PRO A 90 0.65 -7.72 13.08
CA PRO A 90 0.71 -9.02 13.79
C PRO A 90 -0.38 -9.94 13.31
N LEU A 91 -0.18 -10.53 12.18
CA LEU A 91 -1.19 -11.41 11.63
C LEU A 91 -1.42 -12.62 12.47
N ASP A 92 -0.37 -13.09 13.10
CA ASP A 92 -0.48 -14.27 13.85
C ASP A 92 -0.63 -13.97 15.27
N THR A 93 -0.38 -12.89 15.68
CA THR A 93 -0.49 -12.45 16.97
C THR A 93 -0.32 -13.41 17.99
N HIS A 94 -0.44 -14.32 17.90
CA HIS A 94 -0.29 -15.24 18.91
C HIS A 94 -0.68 -14.72 20.19
#